data_173d6318e0eb19cd23d471289bffad56
#
_entry.id   173d6318e0eb19cd23d471289bffad56
#
_cell.length_a   1.000
_cell.length_b   1.000
_cell.length_c   1.000
_cell.angle_alpha   90.00
_cell.angle_beta   90.00
_cell.angle_gamma   90.00
#
_symmetry.space_group_name_H-M   'P 1'
#
loop_
_entity.id
_entity.type
_entity.pdbx_description
1 polymer ?
#
loop_
_entity_poly.entity_id
_entity_poly.type
_entity_poly.pdbx_seq_one_letter_code
_entity_poly.pdbx_strand_id
1 'polypeptide(L)'
;VDMLDTGIDVPEIVNLVFFKPIHSKIKFWQMIGRGTRLCENLFGEGKDKEEFLIFDFYRNFEYFEMNPEGAKPAKSQSIVSLLFNLRTDIKFALQDGTHQSKEESRAFHDNLADILHQQIANLNRNRIDVRLHLKAVETYATPEAMVCLTLGDVMAMKGNISPLFKNAITDISALKFDALVLKSQLALVDETVNSTSSERKIMDIAGCLKEKKASIPQVMAKMDVLNEVLSARFWESKSLGSLERIRLALRDLIQYMDGGTGGQTFIINVTDTFEEDNSGVNVTPIRTYRRRVEDYLKEHLSDDDALQKIYHLEPLSGQDITRLELIFWEELGSK
;
A
#
# COMPACT_ATOMS: atom_id res chain seq x y z
N VAL A 1 -15.98 -4.95 -15.41
CA VAL A 1 -15.58 -5.83 -16.50
C VAL A 1 -14.42 -5.18 -17.23
N ASP A 2 -13.22 -5.73 -17.06
CA ASP A 2 -11.98 -5.16 -17.62
C ASP A 2 -11.69 -5.67 -19.05
N MET A 3 -12.73 -6.09 -19.77
CA MET A 3 -12.60 -6.65 -21.14
C MET A 3 -12.12 -5.62 -22.16
N LEU A 4 -12.41 -4.33 -21.96
CA LEU A 4 -11.94 -3.27 -22.85
C LEU A 4 -10.43 -2.97 -22.70
N ASP A 5 -9.78 -3.48 -21.65
CA ASP A 5 -8.33 -3.39 -21.45
C ASP A 5 -7.56 -4.41 -22.31
N THR A 6 -8.21 -5.50 -22.71
CA THR A 6 -7.57 -6.64 -23.36
C THR A 6 -8.03 -6.81 -24.80
N GLY A 7 -7.22 -6.42 -25.74
CA GLY A 7 -7.17 -6.87 -27.14
C GLY A 7 -8.45 -7.01 -27.98
N ILE A 8 -9.64 -6.69 -27.46
CA ILE A 8 -10.89 -6.76 -28.20
C ILE A 8 -10.90 -5.64 -29.24
N ASP A 9 -11.09 -6.01 -30.49
CA ASP A 9 -11.23 -5.08 -31.61
C ASP A 9 -12.69 -5.01 -32.04
N VAL A 10 -13.35 -3.90 -31.69
CA VAL A 10 -14.75 -3.61 -32.04
C VAL A 10 -14.80 -2.18 -32.59
N PRO A 11 -14.61 -1.99 -33.91
CA PRO A 11 -14.68 -0.66 -34.55
C PRO A 11 -16.03 0.03 -34.40
N GLU A 12 -17.10 -0.74 -34.20
CA GLU A 12 -18.50 -0.32 -34.13
C GLU A 12 -18.85 0.43 -32.84
N ILE A 13 -17.92 0.58 -31.90
CA ILE A 13 -18.17 1.30 -30.63
C ILE A 13 -18.46 2.76 -30.92
N VAL A 14 -19.68 3.21 -30.73
CA VAL A 14 -20.12 4.61 -30.82
C VAL A 14 -20.42 5.24 -29.46
N ASN A 15 -20.57 4.44 -28.41
CA ASN A 15 -20.77 4.91 -27.03
C ASN A 15 -19.81 4.19 -26.09
N LEU A 16 -19.02 4.96 -25.34
CA LEU A 16 -18.13 4.49 -24.29
C LEU A 16 -18.60 5.01 -22.94
N VAL A 17 -18.90 4.09 -22.03
CA VAL A 17 -19.48 4.46 -20.73
C VAL A 17 -18.57 4.06 -19.60
N PHE A 18 -18.09 5.05 -18.81
CA PHE A 18 -17.29 4.85 -17.63
C PHE A 18 -18.16 4.84 -16.37
N PHE A 19 -18.41 3.65 -15.81
CA PHE A 19 -19.15 3.46 -14.55
C PHE A 19 -18.25 3.19 -13.35
N LYS A 20 -16.93 3.27 -13.50
CA LYS A 20 -15.97 3.07 -12.41
C LYS A 20 -14.86 4.13 -12.47
N PRO A 21 -14.21 4.44 -11.33
CA PRO A 21 -13.02 5.27 -11.34
C PRO A 21 -11.88 4.53 -12.05
N ILE A 22 -11.12 5.25 -12.88
CA ILE A 22 -9.94 4.75 -13.57
C ILE A 22 -8.77 5.60 -13.10
N HIS A 23 -7.77 4.97 -12.48
CA HIS A 23 -6.61 5.67 -11.97
C HIS A 23 -5.35 5.48 -12.84
N SER A 24 -5.35 4.47 -13.70
CA SER A 24 -4.25 4.20 -14.63
C SER A 24 -4.42 5.00 -15.92
N LYS A 25 -3.49 5.92 -16.19
CA LYS A 25 -3.43 6.71 -17.43
C LYS A 25 -3.43 5.83 -18.68
N ILE A 26 -2.63 4.76 -18.66
CA ILE A 26 -2.52 3.84 -19.80
C ILE A 26 -3.87 3.18 -20.09
N LYS A 27 -4.55 2.66 -19.06
CA LYS A 27 -5.87 2.03 -19.21
C LYS A 27 -6.92 3.02 -19.71
N PHE A 28 -6.94 4.23 -19.17
CA PHE A 28 -7.87 5.28 -19.58
C PHE A 28 -7.76 5.58 -21.07
N TRP A 29 -6.53 5.84 -21.55
CA TRP A 29 -6.31 6.12 -22.97
C TRP A 29 -6.50 4.91 -23.87
N GLN A 30 -6.21 3.69 -23.38
CA GLN A 30 -6.53 2.45 -24.13
C GLN A 30 -8.04 2.29 -24.35
N MET A 31 -8.86 2.57 -23.34
CA MET A 31 -10.32 2.51 -23.44
C MET A 31 -10.85 3.57 -24.41
N ILE A 32 -10.36 4.82 -24.33
CA ILE A 32 -10.71 5.88 -25.29
C ILE A 32 -10.30 5.47 -26.72
N GLY A 33 -9.10 4.93 -26.88
CA GLY A 33 -8.59 4.45 -28.15
C GLY A 33 -9.44 3.34 -28.82
N ARG A 34 -10.31 2.66 -28.07
CA ARG A 34 -11.30 1.73 -28.65
C ARG A 34 -12.43 2.47 -29.37
N GLY A 35 -12.85 3.61 -28.83
CA GLY A 35 -13.87 4.45 -29.43
C GLY A 35 -13.38 5.19 -30.69
N THR A 36 -12.09 5.50 -30.81
CA THR A 36 -11.54 6.26 -31.94
C THR A 36 -11.38 5.44 -33.22
N ARG A 37 -11.62 4.13 -33.21
CA ARG A 37 -11.52 3.31 -34.40
C ARG A 37 -12.57 3.67 -35.41
N LEU A 38 -12.15 3.77 -36.68
CA LEU A 38 -13.05 4.04 -37.80
C LEU A 38 -13.83 2.80 -38.15
N CYS A 39 -15.09 3.00 -38.61
CA CYS A 39 -15.95 1.94 -39.12
C CYS A 39 -16.70 2.49 -40.31
N GLU A 40 -16.39 1.97 -41.48
CA GLU A 40 -17.05 2.35 -42.74
C GLU A 40 -18.47 1.80 -42.78
N ASN A 41 -19.40 2.59 -43.34
CA ASN A 41 -20.79 2.22 -43.53
C ASN A 41 -21.56 1.76 -42.27
N LEU A 42 -21.09 2.18 -41.06
CA LEU A 42 -21.71 1.77 -39.80
C LEU A 42 -23.21 2.13 -39.72
N PHE A 43 -23.59 3.27 -40.26
CA PHE A 43 -24.97 3.77 -40.24
C PHE A 43 -25.68 3.65 -41.58
N GLY A 44 -25.17 2.84 -42.50
CA GLY A 44 -25.69 2.58 -43.85
C GLY A 44 -24.68 2.95 -44.93
N GLU A 45 -25.00 2.67 -46.19
CA GLU A 45 -24.12 2.89 -47.32
C GLU A 45 -23.71 4.35 -47.45
N GLY A 46 -22.40 4.60 -47.43
CA GLY A 46 -21.79 5.96 -47.43
C GLY A 46 -21.93 6.75 -46.13
N LYS A 47 -22.35 6.10 -45.04
CA LYS A 47 -22.46 6.72 -43.72
C LYS A 47 -21.48 6.06 -42.74
N ASP A 48 -20.27 6.59 -42.71
CA ASP A 48 -19.19 6.12 -41.88
C ASP A 48 -19.36 6.58 -40.41
N LYS A 49 -18.63 5.95 -39.52
CA LYS A 49 -18.48 6.43 -38.13
C LYS A 49 -17.57 7.64 -38.13
N GLU A 50 -18.10 8.82 -37.86
CA GLU A 50 -17.36 10.08 -37.78
C GLU A 50 -16.96 10.44 -36.33
N GLU A 51 -17.78 10.01 -35.33
CA GLU A 51 -17.60 10.34 -33.93
C GLU A 51 -18.02 9.20 -33.01
N PHE A 52 -17.66 9.30 -31.75
CA PHE A 52 -18.18 8.47 -30.67
C PHE A 52 -18.41 9.30 -29.42
N LEU A 53 -19.34 8.88 -28.57
CA LEU A 53 -19.70 9.59 -27.37
C LEU A 53 -19.08 8.91 -26.15
N ILE A 54 -18.61 9.72 -25.18
CA ILE A 54 -18.12 9.25 -23.91
C ILE A 54 -19.04 9.73 -22.79
N PHE A 55 -19.56 8.79 -22.01
CA PHE A 55 -20.36 9.04 -20.82
C PHE A 55 -19.50 8.72 -19.58
N ASP A 56 -19.05 9.74 -18.89
CA ASP A 56 -18.17 9.57 -17.73
C ASP A 56 -18.92 9.90 -16.42
N PHE A 57 -19.41 8.87 -15.74
CA PHE A 57 -20.14 8.97 -14.48
C PHE A 57 -19.25 9.15 -13.25
N TYR A 58 -17.94 8.87 -13.38
CA TYR A 58 -16.98 8.94 -12.28
C TYR A 58 -15.94 10.06 -12.43
N ARG A 59 -16.16 10.97 -13.40
CA ARG A 59 -15.29 12.13 -13.64
C ARG A 59 -13.84 11.77 -13.86
N ASN A 60 -13.61 10.72 -14.62
CA ASN A 60 -12.26 10.28 -14.95
C ASN A 60 -11.48 11.33 -15.74
N PHE A 61 -12.14 12.12 -16.60
CA PHE A 61 -11.50 13.23 -17.31
C PHE A 61 -11.01 14.31 -16.33
N GLU A 62 -11.84 14.77 -15.40
CA GLU A 62 -11.45 15.73 -14.38
C GLU A 62 -10.29 15.20 -13.53
N TYR A 63 -10.32 13.90 -13.18
CA TYR A 63 -9.23 13.25 -12.45
C TYR A 63 -7.91 13.33 -13.21
N PHE A 64 -7.88 13.05 -14.53
CA PHE A 64 -6.66 13.07 -15.34
C PHE A 64 -6.22 14.49 -15.72
N GLU A 65 -7.11 15.48 -15.75
CA GLU A 65 -6.73 16.90 -15.84
C GLU A 65 -5.94 17.33 -14.62
N MET A 66 -6.37 16.93 -13.40
CA MET A 66 -5.69 17.27 -12.16
C MET A 66 -4.47 16.37 -11.88
N ASN A 67 -4.47 15.15 -12.38
CA ASN A 67 -3.40 14.16 -12.25
C ASN A 67 -2.94 13.66 -13.63
N PRO A 68 -2.18 14.44 -14.41
CA PRO A 68 -1.83 14.10 -15.80
C PRO A 68 -1.06 12.79 -15.95
N GLU A 69 -0.34 12.35 -14.91
CA GLU A 69 0.38 11.07 -14.89
C GLU A 69 -0.50 9.89 -14.44
N GLY A 70 -1.69 10.17 -13.90
CA GLY A 70 -2.52 9.17 -13.25
C GLY A 70 -1.89 8.64 -11.95
N ALA A 71 -2.58 7.72 -11.28
CA ALA A 71 -1.92 6.95 -10.23
C ALA A 71 -0.84 6.10 -10.90
N LYS A 72 0.42 6.32 -10.53
CA LYS A 72 1.48 5.38 -10.88
C LYS A 72 0.98 4.01 -10.42
N PRO A 73 0.98 2.97 -11.27
CA PRO A 73 0.64 1.65 -10.81
C PRO A 73 1.54 1.41 -9.60
N ALA A 74 0.95 1.23 -8.42
CA ALA A 74 1.69 0.75 -7.28
C ALA A 74 2.40 -0.49 -7.81
N LYS A 75 3.73 -0.44 -7.94
CA LYS A 75 4.50 -1.62 -8.28
C LYS A 75 4.12 -2.59 -7.20
N SER A 76 3.33 -3.60 -7.52
CA SER A 76 2.87 -4.61 -6.59
C SER A 76 4.13 -5.19 -5.98
N GLN A 77 4.46 -4.69 -4.78
CA GLN A 77 5.66 -5.10 -4.08
C GLN A 77 5.47 -6.56 -3.71
N SER A 78 6.42 -7.42 -4.06
CA SER A 78 6.34 -8.80 -3.65
C SER A 78 6.38 -8.89 -2.12
N ILE A 79 5.70 -9.88 -1.53
CA ILE A 79 5.74 -10.07 -0.08
C ILE A 79 7.19 -10.27 0.42
N VAL A 80 8.04 -10.87 -0.39
CA VAL A 80 9.46 -11.07 -0.06
C VAL A 80 10.20 -9.73 -0.06
N SER A 81 9.93 -8.85 -1.04
CA SER A 81 10.47 -7.48 -1.06
C SER A 81 10.03 -6.68 0.15
N LEU A 82 8.78 -6.82 0.55
CA LEU A 82 8.24 -6.18 1.73
C LEU A 82 8.97 -6.63 3.01
N LEU A 83 9.13 -7.94 3.20
CA LEU A 83 9.87 -8.49 4.35
C LEU A 83 11.32 -8.00 4.36
N PHE A 84 11.96 -7.93 3.20
CA PHE A 84 13.30 -7.37 3.06
C PHE A 84 13.35 -5.91 3.51
N ASN A 85 12.41 -5.08 3.08
CA ASN A 85 12.34 -3.68 3.47
C ASN A 85 12.12 -3.51 4.96
N LEU A 86 11.17 -4.23 5.56
CA LEU A 86 10.91 -4.19 7.00
C LEU A 86 12.14 -4.57 7.82
N ARG A 87 12.85 -5.64 7.42
CA ARG A 87 14.09 -6.05 8.08
C ARG A 87 15.19 -5.00 7.97
N THR A 88 15.31 -4.36 6.79
CA THR A 88 16.27 -3.27 6.57
C THR A 88 15.97 -2.07 7.49
N ASP A 89 14.69 -1.69 7.61
CA ASP A 89 14.27 -0.58 8.47
C ASP A 89 14.51 -0.88 9.96
N ILE A 90 14.10 -2.05 10.42
CA ILE A 90 14.33 -2.48 11.81
C ILE A 90 15.84 -2.50 12.12
N LYS A 91 16.64 -3.08 11.23
CA LYS A 91 18.08 -3.11 11.40
C LYS A 91 18.69 -1.71 11.50
N PHE A 92 18.28 -0.81 10.62
CA PHE A 92 18.73 0.59 10.62
C PHE A 92 18.34 1.30 11.91
N ALA A 93 17.09 1.17 12.35
CA ALA A 93 16.62 1.78 13.59
C ALA A 93 17.35 1.24 14.84
N LEU A 94 17.70 -0.05 14.85
CA LEU A 94 18.43 -0.68 15.94
C LEU A 94 19.91 -0.24 16.06
N GLN A 95 20.45 0.50 15.10
CA GLN A 95 21.82 1.04 15.17
C GLN A 95 21.96 2.19 16.17
N ASP A 96 20.85 2.76 16.64
CA ASP A 96 20.89 3.79 17.67
C ASP A 96 21.53 3.27 18.96
N GLY A 97 22.34 4.08 19.61
CA GLY A 97 23.07 3.73 20.83
C GLY A 97 22.15 3.26 21.98
N THR A 98 20.93 3.77 22.05
CA THR A 98 19.93 3.34 23.04
C THR A 98 19.51 1.89 22.88
N HIS A 99 19.40 1.42 21.64
CA HIS A 99 19.10 0.03 21.31
C HIS A 99 20.32 -0.87 21.42
N GLN A 100 21.50 -0.39 21.01
CA GLN A 100 22.75 -1.15 21.06
C GLN A 100 23.23 -1.43 22.50
N SER A 101 22.76 -0.67 23.49
CA SER A 101 23.05 -0.94 24.91
C SER A 101 22.33 -2.17 25.46
N LYS A 102 21.25 -2.63 24.80
CA LYS A 102 20.44 -3.78 25.21
C LYS A 102 20.90 -5.04 24.46
N GLU A 103 21.25 -6.10 25.19
CA GLU A 103 21.75 -7.37 24.60
C GLU A 103 20.73 -7.97 23.60
N GLU A 104 19.44 -7.99 23.96
CA GLU A 104 18.37 -8.50 23.08
C GLU A 104 18.32 -7.75 21.75
N SER A 105 18.37 -6.42 21.77
CA SER A 105 18.31 -5.58 20.57
C SER A 105 19.54 -5.77 19.68
N ARG A 106 20.72 -5.92 20.30
CA ARG A 106 21.98 -6.19 19.59
C ARG A 106 21.94 -7.56 18.90
N ALA A 107 21.55 -8.59 19.63
CA ALA A 107 21.43 -9.94 19.06
C ALA A 107 20.40 -9.97 17.90
N PHE A 108 19.31 -9.23 18.03
CA PHE A 108 18.32 -9.15 16.95
C PHE A 108 18.84 -8.36 15.75
N HIS A 109 19.57 -7.26 15.97
CA HIS A 109 20.25 -6.50 14.92
C HIS A 109 21.23 -7.37 14.13
N ASP A 110 22.06 -8.18 14.82
CA ASP A 110 23.05 -9.05 14.18
C ASP A 110 22.37 -10.19 13.38
N ASN A 111 21.31 -10.77 13.93
CA ASN A 111 20.50 -11.75 13.21
C ASN A 111 19.88 -11.17 11.94
N LEU A 112 19.36 -9.94 11.99
CA LEU A 112 18.83 -9.26 10.79
C LEU A 112 19.93 -9.00 9.76
N ALA A 113 21.15 -8.65 10.20
CA ALA A 113 22.30 -8.47 9.31
C ALA A 113 22.62 -9.76 8.55
N ASP A 114 22.64 -10.90 9.24
CA ASP A 114 22.89 -12.21 8.64
C ASP A 114 21.78 -12.59 7.64
N ILE A 115 20.51 -12.39 8.00
CA ILE A 115 19.38 -12.68 7.12
C ILE A 115 19.45 -11.83 5.84
N LEU A 116 19.66 -10.53 5.96
CA LEU A 116 19.75 -9.61 4.82
C LEU A 116 20.94 -9.96 3.92
N HIS A 117 22.11 -10.19 4.52
CA HIS A 117 23.30 -10.64 3.79
C HIS A 117 23.02 -11.92 3.00
N GLN A 118 22.50 -12.95 3.64
CA GLN A 118 22.19 -14.23 2.97
C GLN A 118 21.16 -14.06 1.86
N GLN A 119 20.13 -13.23 2.05
CA GLN A 119 19.14 -12.97 1.02
C GLN A 119 19.78 -12.33 -0.22
N ILE A 120 20.69 -11.37 -0.05
CA ILE A 120 21.38 -10.69 -1.15
C ILE A 120 22.40 -11.63 -1.81
N ALA A 121 23.20 -12.35 -1.02
CA ALA A 121 24.22 -13.28 -1.51
C ALA A 121 23.62 -14.40 -2.37
N ASN A 122 22.41 -14.86 -2.03
CA ASN A 122 21.70 -15.92 -2.74
C ASN A 122 20.94 -15.44 -4.01
N LEU A 123 21.02 -14.15 -4.38
CA LEU A 123 20.43 -13.67 -5.62
C LEU A 123 21.15 -14.30 -6.83
N ASN A 124 20.34 -14.86 -7.73
CA ASN A 124 20.88 -15.43 -8.98
C ASN A 124 21.43 -14.33 -9.89
N ARG A 125 22.74 -14.17 -9.92
CA ARG A 125 23.47 -13.16 -10.70
C ARG A 125 23.32 -13.30 -12.21
N ASN A 126 22.83 -14.43 -12.71
CA ASN A 126 22.58 -14.65 -14.13
C ASN A 126 21.23 -14.06 -14.61
N ARG A 127 20.35 -13.67 -13.71
CA ARG A 127 19.09 -13.00 -14.05
C ARG A 127 19.37 -11.61 -14.61
N ILE A 128 18.65 -11.23 -15.67
CA ILE A 128 18.83 -9.95 -16.36
C ILE A 128 18.57 -8.77 -15.41
N ASP A 129 17.49 -8.83 -14.61
CA ASP A 129 17.14 -7.80 -13.63
C ASP A 129 18.22 -7.63 -12.55
N VAL A 130 18.82 -8.75 -12.08
CA VAL A 130 19.94 -8.71 -11.12
C VAL A 130 21.19 -8.09 -11.76
N ARG A 131 21.48 -8.43 -13.02
CA ARG A 131 22.63 -7.87 -13.75
C ARG A 131 22.54 -6.36 -13.94
N LEU A 132 21.34 -5.81 -14.13
CA LEU A 132 21.13 -4.36 -14.20
C LEU A 132 21.49 -3.65 -12.89
N HIS A 133 21.42 -4.33 -11.76
CA HIS A 133 21.73 -3.82 -10.43
C HIS A 133 22.95 -4.47 -9.79
N LEU A 134 23.84 -5.11 -10.62
CA LEU A 134 24.94 -5.95 -10.15
C LEU A 134 25.86 -5.23 -9.16
N LYS A 135 26.19 -3.96 -9.43
CA LYS A 135 27.04 -3.15 -8.54
C LYS A 135 26.44 -3.03 -7.13
N ALA A 136 25.14 -2.77 -7.01
CA ALA A 136 24.48 -2.70 -5.72
C ALA A 136 24.46 -4.08 -5.02
N VAL A 137 24.15 -5.13 -5.77
CA VAL A 137 24.16 -6.51 -5.23
C VAL A 137 25.54 -6.89 -4.71
N GLU A 138 26.62 -6.62 -5.45
CA GLU A 138 28.00 -6.90 -5.02
C GLU A 138 28.40 -6.09 -3.80
N THR A 139 28.03 -4.81 -3.74
CA THR A 139 28.32 -3.94 -2.59
C THR A 139 27.69 -4.50 -1.30
N TYR A 140 26.42 -4.89 -1.34
CA TYR A 140 25.69 -5.32 -0.15
C TYR A 140 25.68 -6.84 0.07
N ALA A 141 26.32 -7.61 -0.80
CA ALA A 141 26.50 -9.05 -0.62
C ALA A 141 27.69 -9.40 0.30
N THR A 142 28.36 -8.42 0.89
CA THR A 142 29.47 -8.62 1.82
C THR A 142 28.97 -8.47 3.27
N PRO A 143 29.48 -9.27 4.22
CA PRO A 143 29.10 -9.13 5.63
C PRO A 143 29.42 -7.74 6.20
N GLU A 144 30.53 -7.14 5.75
CA GLU A 144 31.02 -5.83 6.20
C GLU A 144 30.02 -4.72 5.89
N ALA A 145 29.34 -4.80 4.74
CA ALA A 145 28.31 -3.84 4.35
C ALA A 145 27.09 -3.86 5.29
N MET A 146 26.88 -4.98 6.00
CA MET A 146 25.78 -5.12 6.96
C MET A 146 26.15 -4.68 8.38
N VAL A 147 27.39 -4.31 8.66
CA VAL A 147 27.80 -3.89 10.03
C VAL A 147 27.09 -2.58 10.42
N CYS A 148 27.14 -1.58 9.55
CA CYS A 148 26.51 -0.28 9.77
C CYS A 148 25.91 0.24 8.45
N LEU A 149 24.60 0.54 8.46
CA LEU A 149 23.90 1.10 7.31
C LEU A 149 23.73 2.61 7.50
N THR A 150 24.01 3.37 6.46
CA THR A 150 23.58 4.77 6.36
C THR A 150 22.18 4.87 5.77
N LEU A 151 21.54 6.03 5.89
CA LEU A 151 20.25 6.28 5.22
C LEU A 151 20.37 6.10 3.70
N GLY A 152 21.51 6.47 3.10
CA GLY A 152 21.80 6.24 1.69
C GLY A 152 21.81 4.75 1.33
N ASP A 153 22.39 3.90 2.20
CA ASP A 153 22.40 2.44 2.02
C ASP A 153 20.98 1.87 2.10
N VAL A 154 20.18 2.31 3.06
CA VAL A 154 18.78 1.90 3.18
C VAL A 154 18.00 2.22 1.90
N MET A 155 18.14 3.45 1.38
CA MET A 155 17.50 3.87 0.14
C MET A 155 17.99 3.06 -1.06
N ALA A 156 19.30 2.79 -1.16
CA ALA A 156 19.88 1.99 -2.23
C ALA A 156 19.42 0.53 -2.17
N MET A 157 19.37 -0.08 -1.00
CA MET A 157 18.89 -1.45 -0.79
C MET A 157 17.39 -1.56 -1.16
N LYS A 158 16.56 -0.62 -0.72
CA LYS A 158 15.13 -0.60 -1.03
C LYS A 158 14.85 -0.31 -2.51
N GLY A 159 15.62 0.59 -3.13
CA GLY A 159 15.42 0.99 -4.52
C GLY A 159 15.97 0.00 -5.54
N ASN A 160 17.14 -0.58 -5.28
CA ASN A 160 17.86 -1.38 -6.27
C ASN A 160 17.82 -2.90 -5.99
N ILE A 161 17.76 -3.32 -4.72
CA ILE A 161 17.85 -4.73 -4.34
C ILE A 161 16.47 -5.32 -4.03
N SER A 162 15.66 -4.62 -3.23
CA SER A 162 14.33 -5.09 -2.85
C SER A 162 13.45 -5.52 -4.05
N PRO A 163 13.41 -4.79 -5.19
CA PRO A 163 12.61 -5.18 -6.35
C PRO A 163 13.07 -6.48 -7.03
N LEU A 164 14.29 -6.96 -6.73
CA LEU A 164 14.83 -8.18 -7.30
C LEU A 164 14.25 -9.45 -6.65
N PHE A 165 13.68 -9.32 -5.45
CA PHE A 165 13.00 -10.41 -4.76
C PHE A 165 11.59 -10.59 -5.32
N LYS A 166 11.37 -11.71 -6.01
CA LYS A 166 10.07 -12.12 -6.53
C LYS A 166 9.42 -13.11 -5.59
N ASN A 167 8.10 -13.19 -5.60
CA ASN A 167 7.40 -14.21 -4.83
C ASN A 167 7.87 -15.60 -5.29
N ALA A 168 8.48 -16.34 -4.38
CA ALA A 168 8.64 -17.77 -4.55
C ALA A 168 7.26 -18.45 -4.38
N ILE A 169 7.06 -19.61 -5.01
CA ILE A 169 5.80 -20.38 -4.95
C ILE A 169 5.57 -21.00 -3.54
N THR A 170 6.32 -20.58 -2.56
CA THR A 170 6.25 -21.06 -1.17
C THR A 170 5.18 -20.32 -0.38
N ASP A 171 4.84 -20.84 0.77
CA ASP A 171 3.80 -20.46 1.70
C ASP A 171 3.64 -18.94 1.90
N ILE A 172 2.82 -18.33 1.05
CA ILE A 172 2.55 -16.89 1.05
C ILE A 172 1.86 -16.47 2.36
N SER A 173 1.06 -17.36 2.96
CA SER A 173 0.33 -17.09 4.19
C SER A 173 1.26 -16.92 5.38
N ALA A 174 2.29 -17.77 5.50
CA ALA A 174 3.32 -17.61 6.51
C ALA A 174 4.13 -16.32 6.33
N LEU A 175 4.47 -15.95 5.07
CA LEU A 175 5.18 -14.71 4.79
C LEU A 175 4.34 -13.46 5.13
N LYS A 176 3.03 -13.51 4.90
CA LYS A 176 2.12 -12.42 5.29
C LYS A 176 2.06 -12.27 6.83
N PHE A 177 2.03 -13.39 7.55
CA PHE A 177 2.09 -13.36 9.00
C PHE A 177 3.43 -12.81 9.50
N ASP A 178 4.56 -13.23 8.90
CA ASP A 178 5.87 -12.66 9.20
C ASP A 178 5.88 -11.13 9.03
N ALA A 179 5.23 -10.59 7.97
CA ALA A 179 5.15 -9.15 7.73
C ALA A 179 4.37 -8.41 8.82
N LEU A 180 3.28 -8.99 9.34
CA LEU A 180 2.52 -8.39 10.45
C LEU A 180 3.38 -8.29 11.71
N VAL A 181 4.13 -9.35 12.03
CA VAL A 181 4.99 -9.36 13.22
C VAL A 181 6.16 -8.40 13.05
N LEU A 182 6.84 -8.39 11.88
CA LEU A 182 7.94 -7.45 11.60
C LEU A 182 7.46 -6.00 11.67
N LYS A 183 6.24 -5.68 11.21
CA LYS A 183 5.68 -4.33 11.36
C LYS A 183 5.49 -3.97 12.85
N SER A 184 5.05 -4.90 13.68
CA SER A 184 4.94 -4.69 15.13
C SER A 184 6.32 -4.54 15.80
N GLN A 185 7.34 -5.26 15.31
CA GLN A 185 8.73 -5.10 15.77
C GLN A 185 9.30 -3.74 15.36
N LEU A 186 9.02 -3.28 14.13
CA LEU A 186 9.44 -1.96 13.65
C LEU A 186 8.86 -0.84 14.52
N ALA A 187 7.58 -0.92 14.88
CA ALA A 187 6.94 0.06 15.75
C ALA A 187 7.48 0.11 17.18
N LEU A 188 8.24 -0.90 17.65
CA LEU A 188 8.95 -0.85 18.93
C LEU A 188 10.26 -0.05 18.88
N VAL A 189 10.82 0.13 17.69
CA VAL A 189 12.12 0.78 17.48
C VAL A 189 12.00 2.09 16.74
N ASP A 190 10.87 2.33 16.08
CA ASP A 190 10.53 3.56 15.37
C ASP A 190 9.11 4.00 15.76
N GLU A 191 9.04 5.02 16.62
CA GLU A 191 7.78 5.56 17.17
C GLU A 191 6.87 6.19 16.09
N THR A 192 7.39 6.45 14.90
CA THR A 192 6.60 6.99 13.78
C THR A 192 5.71 5.93 13.13
N VAL A 193 5.98 4.64 13.37
CA VAL A 193 5.28 3.52 12.76
C VAL A 193 4.11 3.05 13.64
N ASN A 194 2.91 3.02 13.08
CA ASN A 194 1.74 2.48 13.76
C ASN A 194 1.55 0.98 13.46
N SER A 195 1.49 0.16 14.51
CA SER A 195 1.30 -1.29 14.42
C SER A 195 -0.06 -1.81 14.88
N THR A 196 -0.97 -0.93 15.35
CA THR A 196 -2.25 -1.32 15.96
C THR A 196 -3.08 -2.24 15.06
N SER A 197 -3.13 -1.97 13.76
CA SER A 197 -3.84 -2.82 12.80
C SER A 197 -3.16 -4.20 12.65
N SER A 198 -1.83 -4.25 12.63
CA SER A 198 -1.06 -5.50 12.54
C SER A 198 -1.22 -6.35 13.80
N GLU A 199 -1.17 -5.73 14.97
CA GLU A 199 -1.36 -6.39 16.26
C GLU A 199 -2.76 -7.00 16.38
N ARG A 200 -3.80 -6.25 15.97
CA ARG A 200 -5.17 -6.77 15.93
C ARG A 200 -5.29 -7.98 15.02
N LYS A 201 -4.71 -7.93 13.82
CA LYS A 201 -4.71 -9.07 12.89
C LYS A 201 -3.97 -10.29 13.45
N ILE A 202 -2.87 -10.09 14.18
CA ILE A 202 -2.17 -11.20 14.87
C ILE A 202 -3.07 -11.83 15.94
N MET A 203 -3.79 -11.03 16.72
CA MET A 203 -4.76 -11.53 17.71
C MET A 203 -5.92 -12.28 17.03
N ASP A 204 -6.47 -11.76 15.94
CA ASP A 204 -7.54 -12.40 15.19
C ASP A 204 -7.11 -13.77 14.64
N ILE A 205 -5.89 -13.85 14.11
CA ILE A 205 -5.28 -15.11 13.65
C ILE A 205 -5.14 -16.10 14.81
N ALA A 206 -4.59 -15.66 15.94
CA ALA A 206 -4.42 -16.50 17.12
C ALA A 206 -5.78 -17.00 17.67
N GLY A 207 -6.80 -16.12 17.69
CA GLY A 207 -8.17 -16.48 18.08
C GLY A 207 -8.77 -17.54 17.16
N CYS A 208 -8.66 -17.34 15.85
CA CYS A 208 -9.13 -18.29 14.84
C CYS A 208 -8.44 -19.67 14.97
N LEU A 209 -7.12 -19.70 15.14
CA LEU A 209 -6.39 -20.94 15.36
C LEU A 209 -6.85 -21.65 16.64
N LYS A 210 -7.01 -20.93 17.74
CA LYS A 210 -7.45 -21.46 19.00
C LYS A 210 -8.88 -22.04 18.94
N GLU A 211 -9.82 -21.29 18.35
CA GLU A 211 -11.24 -21.68 18.35
C GLU A 211 -11.55 -22.75 17.29
N LYS A 212 -11.05 -22.58 16.06
CA LYS A 212 -11.46 -23.40 14.94
C LYS A 212 -10.52 -24.58 14.66
N LYS A 213 -9.31 -24.55 15.15
CA LYS A 213 -8.25 -25.51 14.81
C LYS A 213 -7.59 -26.16 16.02
N ALA A 214 -8.17 -26.02 17.22
CA ALA A 214 -7.64 -26.58 18.46
C ALA A 214 -7.49 -28.12 18.44
N SER A 215 -8.24 -28.83 17.58
CA SER A 215 -8.13 -30.29 17.41
C SER A 215 -6.89 -30.72 16.62
N ILE A 216 -6.17 -29.81 15.97
CA ILE A 216 -4.96 -30.12 15.21
C ILE A 216 -3.79 -30.25 16.21
N PRO A 217 -3.04 -31.38 16.21
CA PRO A 217 -1.98 -31.59 17.19
C PRO A 217 -0.91 -30.50 17.21
N GLN A 218 -0.54 -29.98 16.03
CA GLN A 218 0.45 -28.91 15.87
C GLN A 218 -0.03 -27.60 16.49
N VAL A 219 -1.33 -27.28 16.37
CA VAL A 219 -1.98 -26.12 17.01
C VAL A 219 -2.07 -26.32 18.51
N MET A 220 -2.48 -27.53 18.95
CA MET A 220 -2.55 -27.89 20.36
C MET A 220 -1.19 -27.74 21.06
N ALA A 221 -0.11 -28.14 20.42
CA ALA A 221 1.25 -28.00 20.95
C ALA A 221 1.70 -26.55 21.16
N LYS A 222 1.00 -25.55 20.58
CA LYS A 222 1.29 -24.13 20.71
C LYS A 222 0.18 -23.35 21.44
N MET A 223 -0.70 -24.05 22.15
CA MET A 223 -1.85 -23.43 22.83
C MET A 223 -1.41 -22.38 23.86
N ASP A 224 -0.29 -22.58 24.55
CA ASP A 224 0.25 -21.62 25.52
C ASP A 224 0.61 -20.31 24.84
N VAL A 225 1.27 -20.38 23.66
CA VAL A 225 1.63 -19.21 22.87
C VAL A 225 0.39 -18.49 22.34
N LEU A 226 -0.63 -19.23 21.88
CA LEU A 226 -1.90 -18.66 21.44
C LEU A 226 -2.61 -17.92 22.57
N ASN A 227 -2.66 -18.50 23.77
CA ASN A 227 -3.25 -17.88 24.95
C ASN A 227 -2.49 -16.60 25.36
N GLU A 228 -1.16 -16.64 25.28
CA GLU A 228 -0.31 -15.48 25.56
C GLU A 228 -0.60 -14.32 24.59
N VAL A 229 -0.63 -14.59 23.28
CA VAL A 229 -0.93 -13.59 22.23
C VAL A 229 -2.32 -12.97 22.39
N LEU A 230 -3.29 -13.73 22.90
CA LEU A 230 -4.65 -13.24 23.16
C LEU A 230 -4.77 -12.43 24.46
N SER A 231 -3.73 -12.40 25.31
CA SER A 231 -3.75 -11.64 26.55
C SER A 231 -3.35 -10.18 26.34
N ALA A 232 -4.07 -9.22 26.94
CA ALA A 232 -3.71 -7.80 26.91
C ALA A 232 -2.32 -7.55 27.49
N ARG A 233 -1.94 -8.30 28.54
CA ARG A 233 -0.63 -8.19 29.21
C ARG A 233 0.55 -8.38 28.26
N PHE A 234 0.41 -9.31 27.27
CA PHE A 234 1.46 -9.54 26.29
C PHE A 234 1.74 -8.26 25.45
N TRP A 235 0.68 -7.59 25.01
CA TRP A 235 0.80 -6.40 24.17
C TRP A 235 1.28 -5.16 24.94
N GLU A 236 1.01 -5.08 26.24
CA GLU A 236 1.52 -4.02 27.12
C GLU A 236 3.02 -4.16 27.40
N SER A 237 3.54 -5.40 27.44
CA SER A 237 4.94 -5.70 27.77
C SER A 237 5.73 -6.34 26.64
N LYS A 238 5.26 -6.18 25.39
CA LYS A 238 5.89 -6.79 24.21
C LYS A 238 7.33 -6.29 24.03
N SER A 239 8.22 -7.20 23.63
CA SER A 239 9.62 -6.94 23.26
C SER A 239 9.93 -7.50 21.86
N LEU A 240 11.08 -7.15 21.30
CA LEU A 240 11.55 -7.69 20.02
C LEU A 240 11.62 -9.21 20.05
N GLY A 241 12.17 -9.78 21.12
CA GLY A 241 12.31 -11.23 21.28
C GLY A 241 10.99 -11.93 21.52
N SER A 242 10.07 -11.32 22.31
CA SER A 242 8.74 -11.90 22.50
C SER A 242 7.95 -11.97 21.19
N LEU A 243 8.02 -10.93 20.33
CA LEU A 243 7.42 -10.91 19.01
C LEU A 243 8.10 -11.92 18.07
N GLU A 244 9.42 -12.03 18.08
CA GLU A 244 10.13 -13.01 17.27
C GLU A 244 9.78 -14.45 17.68
N ARG A 245 9.66 -14.71 18.97
CA ARG A 245 9.23 -16.01 19.50
C ARG A 245 7.84 -16.40 19.00
N ILE A 246 6.86 -15.49 19.04
CA ILE A 246 5.52 -15.78 18.50
C ILE A 246 5.54 -15.94 16.99
N ARG A 247 6.37 -15.19 16.27
CA ARG A 247 6.55 -15.34 14.83
C ARG A 247 7.01 -16.76 14.47
N LEU A 248 8.07 -17.23 15.10
CA LEU A 248 8.61 -18.57 14.87
C LEU A 248 7.67 -19.67 15.34
N ALA A 249 6.89 -19.44 16.40
CA ALA A 249 5.98 -20.45 16.91
C ALA A 249 4.70 -20.62 16.09
N LEU A 250 4.19 -19.52 15.46
CA LEU A 250 2.88 -19.53 14.84
C LEU A 250 2.90 -19.50 13.31
N ARG A 251 4.00 -19.04 12.67
CA ARG A 251 4.06 -18.89 11.22
C ARG A 251 3.69 -20.16 10.43
N ASP A 252 4.11 -21.31 10.90
CA ASP A 252 3.86 -22.58 10.22
C ASP A 252 2.44 -23.13 10.49
N LEU A 253 1.73 -22.54 11.47
CA LEU A 253 0.35 -22.90 11.76
C LEU A 253 -0.66 -22.21 10.83
N ILE A 254 -0.23 -21.13 10.15
CA ILE A 254 -1.12 -20.36 9.27
C ILE A 254 -1.66 -21.19 8.11
N GLN A 255 -0.89 -22.19 7.63
CA GLN A 255 -1.36 -23.13 6.61
C GLN A 255 -2.65 -23.85 6.98
N TYR A 256 -2.91 -24.05 8.27
CA TYR A 256 -4.14 -24.71 8.74
C TYR A 256 -5.37 -23.78 8.70
N MET A 257 -5.20 -22.49 8.49
CA MET A 257 -6.30 -21.56 8.30
C MET A 257 -6.93 -21.69 6.91
N ASP A 258 -6.13 -21.98 5.88
CA ASP A 258 -6.59 -22.07 4.49
C ASP A 258 -7.28 -23.39 4.14
N GLY A 259 -7.20 -24.42 5.01
CA GLY A 259 -7.65 -25.81 4.78
C GLY A 259 -9.05 -26.18 5.28
N GLY A 260 -9.98 -25.27 5.45
CA GLY A 260 -11.36 -25.55 5.91
C GLY A 260 -12.40 -25.36 4.79
N THR A 261 -13.01 -26.46 4.33
CA THR A 261 -14.26 -26.46 3.57
C THR A 261 -15.36 -25.71 4.35
N GLY A 262 -15.52 -24.42 4.06
CA GLY A 262 -16.53 -23.59 4.73
C GLY A 262 -16.13 -22.11 4.74
N GLY A 263 -16.02 -21.50 3.61
CA GLY A 263 -16.33 -20.14 3.23
C GLY A 263 -16.06 -18.96 4.17
N GLN A 264 -14.89 -18.84 4.77
CA GLN A 264 -14.30 -17.53 5.08
C GLN A 264 -12.81 -17.61 4.78
N THR A 265 -12.48 -17.25 3.55
CA THR A 265 -11.10 -16.93 3.17
C THR A 265 -10.73 -15.68 3.96
N PHE A 266 -9.88 -15.81 4.99
CA PHE A 266 -9.20 -14.66 5.55
C PHE A 266 -8.22 -14.16 4.48
N ILE A 267 -8.69 -13.26 3.63
CA ILE A 267 -7.81 -12.50 2.76
C ILE A 267 -7.06 -11.55 3.69
N ILE A 268 -5.85 -11.95 4.10
CA ILE A 268 -4.91 -11.04 4.73
C ILE A 268 -4.45 -10.12 3.60
N ASN A 269 -5.17 -9.04 3.38
CA ASN A 269 -4.79 -8.00 2.42
C ASN A 269 -3.68 -7.20 3.06
N VAL A 270 -2.45 -7.64 2.87
CA VAL A 270 -1.25 -6.93 3.38
C VAL A 270 -1.09 -5.59 2.65
N THR A 271 -1.61 -5.48 1.43
CA THR A 271 -1.62 -4.24 0.65
C THR A 271 -2.45 -3.14 1.31
N ASP A 272 -3.58 -3.47 1.95
CA ASP A 272 -4.42 -2.47 2.60
C ASP A 272 -3.78 -1.84 3.87
N THR A 273 -2.75 -2.48 4.43
CA THR A 273 -2.06 -1.99 5.64
C THR A 273 -0.89 -1.05 5.31
N PHE A 274 -0.43 -1.03 4.05
CA PHE A 274 0.74 -0.26 3.65
C PHE A 274 0.42 0.98 2.82
N GLU A 275 -0.84 1.18 2.40
CA GLU A 275 -1.26 2.40 1.71
C GLU A 275 -1.53 3.57 2.65
N GLU A 276 -1.75 3.33 3.94
CA GLU A 276 -2.07 4.38 4.91
C GLU A 276 -0.84 5.10 5.49
N ASP A 277 0.38 4.56 5.36
CA ASP A 277 1.60 5.14 5.93
C ASP A 277 2.46 5.93 4.94
N ASN A 278 1.91 6.39 3.82
CA ASN A 278 2.48 7.53 3.10
C ASN A 278 2.09 8.83 3.83
N SER A 279 2.56 8.96 5.06
CA SER A 279 2.52 10.18 5.83
C SER A 279 3.29 11.26 5.09
N GLY A 280 2.58 12.11 4.38
CA GLY A 280 3.16 13.29 3.72
C GLY A 280 2.34 13.82 2.57
N VAL A 281 1.42 13.05 2.01
CA VAL A 281 0.46 13.58 1.04
C VAL A 281 -0.93 13.14 1.49
N ASN A 282 -1.60 14.01 2.23
CA ASN A 282 -3.06 13.96 2.36
C ASN A 282 -3.62 14.16 0.94
N VAL A 283 -3.67 13.09 0.16
CA VAL A 283 -4.51 13.06 -1.03
C VAL A 283 -5.93 12.93 -0.52
N THR A 284 -6.48 14.06 -0.12
CA THR A 284 -7.91 14.15 0.12
C THR A 284 -8.58 13.80 -1.20
N PRO A 285 -9.43 12.77 -1.29
CA PRO A 285 -10.12 12.46 -2.54
C PRO A 285 -10.81 13.74 -3.02
N ILE A 286 -10.67 14.08 -4.29
CA ILE A 286 -11.29 15.26 -4.92
C ILE A 286 -12.77 15.39 -4.52
N ARG A 287 -13.45 14.26 -4.35
CA ARG A 287 -14.82 14.14 -3.85
C ARG A 287 -15.01 14.73 -2.44
N THR A 288 -14.01 14.60 -1.56
CA THR A 288 -14.08 15.09 -0.18
C THR A 288 -13.88 16.61 -0.12
N TYR A 289 -12.99 17.18 -0.95
CA TYR A 289 -12.78 18.62 -1.01
C TYR A 289 -14.02 19.34 -1.55
N ARG A 290 -14.53 18.91 -2.70
CA ARG A 290 -15.76 19.47 -3.27
C ARG A 290 -16.94 19.38 -2.30
N ARG A 291 -17.10 18.24 -1.63
CA ARG A 291 -18.17 18.06 -0.65
C ARG A 291 -17.99 18.97 0.55
N ARG A 292 -16.76 19.16 1.04
CA ARG A 292 -16.46 20.14 2.09
C ARG A 292 -16.78 21.57 1.64
N VAL A 293 -16.42 21.92 0.41
CA VAL A 293 -16.77 23.24 -0.18
C VAL A 293 -18.28 23.39 -0.28
N GLU A 294 -19.00 22.41 -0.81
CA GLU A 294 -20.46 22.43 -0.93
C GLU A 294 -21.16 22.52 0.43
N ASP A 295 -20.67 21.76 1.42
CA ASP A 295 -21.23 21.78 2.77
C ASP A 295 -20.92 23.12 3.47
N TYR A 296 -19.69 23.63 3.35
CA TYR A 296 -19.30 24.94 3.87
C TYR A 296 -20.12 26.08 3.26
N LEU A 297 -20.29 26.05 1.94
CA LEU A 297 -21.11 27.04 1.24
C LEU A 297 -22.58 27.02 1.72
N LYS A 298 -23.16 25.85 1.96
CA LYS A 298 -24.53 25.71 2.47
C LYS A 298 -24.68 26.23 3.89
N GLU A 299 -23.67 26.02 4.72
CA GLU A 299 -23.70 26.45 6.13
C GLU A 299 -23.44 27.94 6.30
N HIS A 300 -22.57 28.54 5.47
CA HIS A 300 -22.10 29.92 5.67
C HIS A 300 -22.61 30.92 4.62
N LEU A 301 -23.41 30.48 3.63
CA LEU A 301 -23.92 31.36 2.57
C LEU A 301 -24.72 32.53 3.11
N SER A 302 -25.45 32.36 4.23
CA SER A 302 -26.25 33.41 4.86
C SER A 302 -25.43 34.36 5.74
N ASP A 303 -24.25 33.95 6.18
CA ASP A 303 -23.50 34.64 7.23
C ASP A 303 -22.22 35.31 6.70
N ASP A 304 -21.82 35.03 5.46
CA ASP A 304 -20.61 35.60 4.84
C ASP A 304 -20.95 36.44 3.61
N ASP A 305 -20.68 37.75 3.70
CA ASP A 305 -21.00 38.72 2.65
C ASP A 305 -20.28 38.42 1.30
N ALA A 306 -19.06 37.89 1.35
CA ALA A 306 -18.32 37.56 0.13
C ALA A 306 -18.96 36.37 -0.60
N LEU A 307 -19.44 35.36 0.13
CA LEU A 307 -20.19 34.24 -0.42
C LEU A 307 -21.56 34.65 -0.96
N GLN A 308 -22.25 35.55 -0.30
CA GLN A 308 -23.51 36.09 -0.80
C GLN A 308 -23.37 36.85 -2.12
N LYS A 309 -22.31 37.68 -2.25
CA LYS A 309 -22.02 38.39 -3.49
C LYS A 309 -21.74 37.44 -4.65
N ILE A 310 -21.01 36.33 -4.40
CA ILE A 310 -20.80 35.30 -5.43
C ILE A 310 -22.12 34.66 -5.83
N TYR A 311 -22.97 34.32 -4.85
CA TYR A 311 -24.26 33.68 -5.11
C TYR A 311 -25.20 34.56 -5.92
N HIS A 312 -25.19 35.88 -5.66
CA HIS A 312 -26.01 36.86 -6.37
C HIS A 312 -25.32 37.42 -7.62
N LEU A 313 -24.12 36.94 -7.99
CA LEU A 313 -23.33 37.43 -9.13
C LEU A 313 -23.03 38.95 -9.04
N GLU A 314 -22.79 39.44 -7.83
CA GLU A 314 -22.44 40.83 -7.57
C GLU A 314 -20.94 41.06 -7.71
N PRO A 315 -20.47 42.27 -8.06
CA PRO A 315 -19.05 42.59 -8.20
C PRO A 315 -18.32 42.45 -6.84
N LEU A 316 -17.21 41.74 -6.86
CA LEU A 316 -16.35 41.48 -5.68
C LEU A 316 -15.36 42.65 -5.48
N SER A 317 -15.21 43.10 -4.24
CA SER A 317 -14.13 43.99 -3.83
C SER A 317 -12.82 43.26 -3.52
N GLY A 318 -11.72 43.98 -3.39
CA GLY A 318 -10.44 43.38 -2.99
C GLY A 318 -10.47 42.68 -1.61
N GLN A 319 -11.31 43.18 -0.69
CA GLN A 319 -11.51 42.56 0.62
C GLN A 319 -12.30 41.26 0.51
N ASP A 320 -13.29 41.19 -0.37
CA ASP A 320 -14.07 39.97 -0.61
C ASP A 320 -13.18 38.88 -1.20
N ILE A 321 -12.23 39.22 -2.12
CA ILE A 321 -11.29 38.29 -2.70
C ILE A 321 -10.37 37.74 -1.61
N THR A 322 -9.82 38.60 -0.73
CA THR A 322 -8.95 38.15 0.37
C THR A 322 -9.72 37.24 1.34
N ARG A 323 -10.99 37.52 1.63
CA ARG A 323 -11.82 36.64 2.47
C ARG A 323 -12.06 35.27 1.82
N LEU A 324 -12.33 35.24 0.51
CA LEU A 324 -12.49 34.00 -0.26
C LEU A 324 -11.21 33.19 -0.30
N GLU A 325 -10.07 33.84 -0.48
CA GLU A 325 -8.77 33.16 -0.41
C GLU A 325 -8.55 32.50 0.95
N LEU A 326 -8.87 33.20 2.04
CA LEU A 326 -8.78 32.68 3.39
C LEU A 326 -9.70 31.46 3.59
N ILE A 327 -10.94 31.51 3.13
CA ILE A 327 -11.88 30.39 3.18
C ILE A 327 -11.34 29.18 2.41
N PHE A 328 -10.92 29.39 1.16
CA PHE A 328 -10.51 28.27 0.30
C PHE A 328 -9.14 27.70 0.65
N TRP A 329 -8.22 28.52 1.16
CA TRP A 329 -6.85 28.08 1.43
C TRP A 329 -6.61 27.70 2.88
N GLU A 330 -7.21 28.40 3.86
CA GLU A 330 -6.98 28.14 5.27
C GLU A 330 -8.10 27.36 5.95
N GLU A 331 -9.37 27.75 5.73
CA GLU A 331 -10.49 27.10 6.43
C GLU A 331 -10.89 25.77 5.78
N LEU A 332 -10.92 25.69 4.46
CA LEU A 332 -11.24 24.45 3.73
C LEU A 332 -10.01 23.57 3.45
N GLY A 333 -8.82 24.14 3.62
CA GLY A 333 -7.53 23.48 3.62
C GLY A 333 -7.34 22.45 2.54
N SER A 334 -6.85 22.82 1.39
CA SER A 334 -5.93 21.97 0.64
C SER A 334 -5.49 22.63 -0.65
N LYS A 335 -4.26 22.69 -0.79
CA LYS A 335 -3.64 22.49 -2.07
C LYS A 335 -3.24 21.04 -2.20
#